data_3960f2f0927ca6a780ff307efdd184c7
#
_entry.id   3960f2f0927ca6a780ff307efdd184c7
#
_cell.length_a   1.000
_cell.length_b   1.000
_cell.length_c   1.000
_cell.angle_alpha   90.00
_cell.angle_beta   90.00
_cell.angle_gamma   90.00
#
_symmetry.space_group_name_H-M   'P 1'
#
loop_
_entity.id
_entity.type
_entity.pdbx_description
1 polymer ?
#
loop_
_entity_poly.entity_id
_entity_poly.type
_entity_poly.pdbx_seq_one_letter_code
_entity_poly.pdbx_strand_id
1 'polypeptide(L)'
;MARPLPFVLASTDHGAMIVNRLDLHRDERGEPFGVGAQLLSTGCFDPEEIALGIEILRDRRETHGDGVVAVDCGANVGTHALAWAREMTGWGEVVAF
;
A
#
# COMPACT_ATOMS: atom_id res chain seq x y z
N MET A 1 -13.40 -11.21 -29.90
CA MET A 1 -13.45 -11.58 -28.49
C MET A 1 -13.08 -10.39 -27.63
N ALA A 2 -13.95 -10.02 -26.71
CA ALA A 2 -13.65 -8.94 -25.78
C ALA A 2 -12.56 -9.38 -24.79
N ARG A 3 -11.59 -8.51 -24.55
CA ARG A 3 -10.60 -8.72 -23.51
C ARG A 3 -11.17 -8.22 -22.17
N PRO A 4 -11.02 -8.96 -21.08
CA PRO A 4 -11.38 -8.43 -19.79
C PRO A 4 -10.51 -7.20 -19.49
N LEU A 5 -11.12 -6.15 -18.98
CA LEU A 5 -10.39 -4.96 -18.52
C LEU A 5 -9.66 -5.32 -17.21
N PRO A 6 -8.32 -5.36 -17.20
CA PRO A 6 -7.58 -5.75 -16.01
C PRO A 6 -7.57 -4.65 -14.93
N PHE A 7 -7.70 -3.38 -15.35
CA PHE A 7 -7.61 -2.26 -14.44
C PHE A 7 -8.95 -1.60 -14.21
N VAL A 8 -9.24 -1.30 -12.95
CA VAL A 8 -10.41 -0.55 -12.52
C VAL A 8 -10.00 0.56 -11.56
N LEU A 9 -10.77 1.65 -11.54
CA LEU A 9 -10.62 2.68 -10.54
C LEU A 9 -11.38 2.26 -9.29
N ALA A 10 -10.69 2.20 -8.16
CA ALA A 10 -11.26 1.80 -6.89
C ALA A 10 -11.08 2.89 -5.84
N SER A 11 -12.07 3.04 -4.97
CA SER A 11 -11.96 3.84 -3.75
C SER A 11 -11.29 2.98 -2.68
N THR A 12 -10.15 3.44 -2.18
CA THR A 12 -9.38 2.71 -1.17
C THR A 12 -9.08 3.61 0.02
N ASP A 13 -8.54 3.03 1.08
CA ASP A 13 -8.06 3.78 2.25
C ASP A 13 -6.91 4.73 1.91
N HIS A 14 -6.26 4.54 0.76
CA HIS A 14 -5.20 5.39 0.23
C HIS A 14 -5.68 6.42 -0.79
N GLY A 15 -6.99 6.58 -0.93
CA GLY A 15 -7.61 7.41 -1.97
C GLY A 15 -8.04 6.59 -3.19
N ALA A 16 -8.33 7.26 -4.29
CA ALA A 16 -8.68 6.60 -5.54
C ALA A 16 -7.42 5.99 -6.17
N MET A 17 -7.48 4.70 -6.45
CA MET A 17 -6.37 3.94 -7.01
C MET A 17 -6.81 3.15 -8.24
N ILE A 18 -5.90 3.01 -9.19
CA ILE A 18 -6.06 2.08 -10.30
C ILE A 18 -5.59 0.71 -9.81
N VAL A 19 -6.50 -0.25 -9.81
CA VAL A 19 -6.28 -1.59 -9.27
C VAL A 19 -6.41 -2.63 -10.36
N ASN A 20 -5.48 -3.59 -10.38
CA ASN A 20 -5.58 -4.76 -11.25
C ASN A 20 -6.55 -5.76 -10.62
N ARG A 21 -7.76 -5.86 -11.16
CA ARG A 21 -8.79 -6.78 -10.67
C ARG A 21 -8.46 -8.26 -10.94
N LEU A 22 -7.47 -8.52 -11.79
CA LEU A 22 -7.01 -9.88 -12.10
C LEU A 22 -5.87 -10.33 -11.17
N ASP A 23 -5.38 -9.46 -10.31
CA ASP A 23 -4.42 -9.81 -9.26
C ASP A 23 -5.17 -10.48 -8.11
N LEU A 24 -5.57 -11.70 -8.38
CA LEU A 24 -6.33 -12.57 -7.50
C LEU A 24 -5.77 -13.99 -7.63
N HIS A 25 -5.29 -14.53 -6.55
CA HIS A 25 -4.86 -15.91 -6.42
C HIS A 25 -5.72 -16.61 -5.37
N ARG A 26 -5.67 -17.92 -5.33
CA ARG A 26 -6.33 -18.71 -4.30
C ARG A 26 -5.31 -19.64 -3.65
N ASP A 27 -5.39 -19.72 -2.34
CA ASP A 27 -4.57 -20.65 -1.57
C ASP A 27 -5.11 -22.09 -1.65
N GLU A 28 -4.48 -23.00 -0.94
CA GLU A 28 -4.88 -24.41 -0.90
C GLU A 28 -6.30 -24.62 -0.36
N ARG A 29 -6.82 -23.66 0.43
CA ARG A 29 -8.17 -23.68 0.99
C ARG A 29 -9.21 -23.01 0.08
N GLY A 30 -8.75 -22.44 -1.04
CA GLY A 30 -9.58 -21.69 -1.96
C GLY A 30 -9.82 -20.24 -1.53
N GLU A 31 -9.14 -19.76 -0.50
CA GLU A 31 -9.26 -18.38 -0.04
C GLU A 31 -8.54 -17.42 -0.99
N PRO A 32 -9.18 -16.30 -1.34
CA PRO A 32 -8.58 -15.32 -2.24
C PRO A 32 -7.47 -14.53 -1.57
N PHE A 33 -6.38 -14.28 -2.30
CA PHE A 33 -5.32 -13.38 -1.88
C PHE A 33 -4.73 -12.63 -3.08
N GLY A 34 -4.00 -11.59 -2.82
CA GLY A 34 -3.38 -10.73 -3.80
C GLY A 34 -3.67 -9.26 -3.50
N VAL A 35 -2.80 -8.37 -3.96
CA VAL A 35 -2.94 -6.92 -3.70
C VAL A 35 -4.24 -6.40 -4.30
N GLY A 36 -4.51 -6.72 -5.56
CA GLY A 36 -5.75 -6.31 -6.23
C GLY A 36 -6.99 -6.86 -5.53
N ALA A 37 -6.97 -8.15 -5.14
CA ALA A 37 -8.08 -8.78 -4.44
C ALA A 37 -8.38 -8.09 -3.11
N GLN A 38 -7.36 -7.80 -2.32
CA GLN A 38 -7.51 -7.13 -1.02
C GLN A 38 -8.01 -5.69 -1.17
N LEU A 39 -7.44 -4.92 -2.08
CA LEU A 39 -7.89 -3.55 -2.32
C LEU A 39 -9.35 -3.46 -2.77
N LEU A 40 -9.78 -4.38 -3.62
CA LEU A 40 -11.16 -4.41 -4.10
C LEU A 40 -12.15 -4.91 -3.04
N SER A 41 -11.74 -5.82 -2.16
CA SER A 41 -12.63 -6.39 -1.14
C SER A 41 -12.69 -5.56 0.15
N THR A 42 -11.58 -4.98 0.59
CA THR A 42 -11.49 -4.28 1.88
C THR A 42 -11.00 -2.83 1.79
N GLY A 43 -10.54 -2.40 0.63
CA GLY A 43 -9.99 -1.05 0.43
C GLY A 43 -8.56 -0.89 0.96
N CYS A 44 -7.93 -1.92 1.50
CA CYS A 44 -6.57 -1.86 2.00
C CYS A 44 -5.79 -3.15 1.73
N PHE A 45 -4.48 -3.06 1.86
CA PHE A 45 -3.57 -4.19 1.72
C PHE A 45 -2.60 -4.18 2.89
N ASP A 46 -2.53 -5.30 3.61
CA ASP A 46 -1.64 -5.49 4.77
C ASP A 46 -1.64 -4.31 5.77
N PRO A 47 -2.81 -3.92 6.31
CA PRO A 47 -2.93 -2.75 7.17
C PRO A 47 -2.08 -2.85 8.45
N GLU A 48 -1.87 -4.04 8.96
CA GLU A 48 -1.04 -4.26 10.16
C GLU A 48 0.44 -4.01 9.89
N GLU A 49 0.95 -4.42 8.73
CA GLU A 49 2.33 -4.11 8.31
C GLU A 49 2.52 -2.62 8.08
N ILE A 50 1.54 -1.97 7.46
CA ILE A 50 1.57 -0.52 7.25
C ILE A 50 1.62 0.19 8.60
N ALA A 51 0.79 -0.21 9.56
CA ALA A 51 0.75 0.37 10.90
C ALA A 51 2.08 0.19 11.64
N LEU A 52 2.68 -0.98 11.56
CA LEU A 52 4.00 -1.24 12.14
C LEU A 52 5.07 -0.33 11.52
N GLY A 53 5.07 -0.21 10.21
CA GLY A 53 5.97 0.71 9.51
C GLY A 53 5.82 2.15 9.98
N ILE A 54 4.59 2.62 10.17
CA ILE A 54 4.30 3.96 10.68
C ILE A 54 4.87 4.16 12.09
N GLU A 55 4.72 3.18 12.97
CA GLU A 55 5.31 3.26 14.32
C GLU A 55 6.83 3.39 14.27
N ILE A 56 7.49 2.61 13.42
CA ILE A 56 8.95 2.69 13.22
C ILE A 56 9.37 4.08 12.71
N LEU A 57 8.63 4.65 11.78
CA LEU A 57 8.90 5.99 11.25
C LEU A 57 8.72 7.07 12.31
N ARG A 58 7.71 6.97 13.14
CA ARG A 58 7.48 7.87 14.28
C ARG A 58 8.61 7.79 15.31
N ASP A 59 9.02 6.59 15.67
CA ASP A 59 10.16 6.36 16.57
C ASP A 59 11.45 6.97 16.02
N ARG A 60 11.67 6.80 14.71
CA ARG A 60 12.82 7.41 14.05
C ARG A 60 12.80 8.93 14.14
N ARG A 61 11.62 9.53 13.93
CA ARG A 61 11.43 10.97 14.10
C ARG A 61 11.73 11.43 15.51
N GLU A 62 11.22 10.72 16.52
CA GLU A 62 11.43 11.06 17.92
C GLU A 62 12.92 11.04 18.31
N THR A 63 13.66 10.07 17.79
CA THR A 63 15.08 9.89 18.14
C THR A 63 16.05 10.73 17.33
N HIS A 64 15.71 11.09 16.09
CA HIS A 64 16.61 11.75 15.14
C HIS A 64 16.06 13.06 14.56
N GLY A 65 14.82 13.42 14.87
CA GLY A 65 14.17 14.63 14.35
C GLY A 65 13.57 14.46 12.97
N ASP A 66 13.11 15.57 12.40
CA ASP A 66 12.53 15.64 11.06
C ASP A 66 13.58 15.30 9.98
N GLY A 67 13.11 15.03 8.77
CA GLY A 67 13.96 14.63 7.66
C GLY A 67 14.11 13.11 7.51
N VAL A 68 13.19 12.35 8.08
CA VAL A 68 13.16 10.89 7.92
C VAL A 68 12.92 10.54 6.46
N VAL A 69 13.69 9.59 5.94
CA VAL A 69 13.52 9.04 4.60
C VAL A 69 13.15 7.57 4.72
N ALA A 70 11.99 7.21 4.18
CA ALA A 70 11.59 5.82 4.03
C ALA A 70 11.86 5.36 2.60
N VAL A 71 12.44 4.19 2.45
CA VAL A 71 12.69 3.57 1.15
C VAL A 71 11.80 2.35 1.03
N ASP A 72 10.90 2.36 0.05
CA ASP A 72 10.01 1.24 -0.24
C ASP A 72 10.52 0.49 -1.46
N CYS A 73 11.20 -0.63 -1.21
CA CYS A 73 11.74 -1.50 -2.27
C CYS A 73 10.70 -2.54 -2.66
N GLY A 74 10.25 -2.51 -3.90
CA GLY A 74 9.16 -3.36 -4.36
C GLY A 74 7.79 -2.79 -4.00
N ALA A 75 7.59 -1.50 -4.23
CA ALA A 75 6.39 -0.76 -3.82
C ALA A 75 5.09 -1.27 -4.45
N ASN A 76 5.16 -2.03 -5.54
CA ASN A 76 4.01 -2.51 -6.30
C ASN A 76 3.10 -1.34 -6.69
N VAL A 77 1.84 -1.34 -6.26
CA VAL A 77 0.89 -0.24 -6.54
C VAL A 77 1.01 0.93 -5.57
N GLY A 78 1.86 0.82 -4.56
CA GLY A 78 2.22 1.92 -3.66
C GLY A 78 1.42 2.01 -2.38
N THR A 79 0.78 0.95 -1.90
CA THR A 79 -0.04 0.98 -0.68
C THR A 79 0.76 1.41 0.55
N HIS A 80 1.92 0.82 0.78
CA HIS A 80 2.81 1.18 1.88
C HIS A 80 3.38 2.59 1.69
N ALA A 81 3.92 2.87 0.50
CA ALA A 81 4.53 4.16 0.18
C ALA A 81 3.55 5.33 0.36
N LEU A 82 2.30 5.18 -0.10
CA LEU A 82 1.27 6.20 0.04
C LEU A 82 0.89 6.44 1.51
N ALA A 83 0.74 5.39 2.29
CA ALA A 83 0.42 5.49 3.71
C ALA A 83 1.54 6.18 4.49
N TRP A 84 2.79 5.78 4.22
CA TRP A 84 3.97 6.40 4.87
C TRP A 84 4.16 7.85 4.45
N ALA A 85 3.97 8.17 3.19
CA ALA A 85 4.07 9.55 2.70
C ALA A 85 3.02 10.46 3.36
N ARG A 86 1.78 9.96 3.51
CA ARG A 86 0.72 10.68 4.22
C ARG A 86 1.11 10.94 5.68
N GLU A 87 1.59 9.92 6.38
CA GLU A 87 2.03 10.05 7.77
C GLU A 87 3.16 11.07 7.92
N MET A 88 4.14 11.02 7.02
CA MET A 88 5.33 11.86 7.09
C MET A 88 5.15 13.24 6.46
N THR A 89 3.93 13.63 6.09
CA THR A 89 3.67 14.94 5.52
C THR A 89 4.21 16.05 6.44
N GLY A 90 5.11 16.86 5.91
CA GLY A 90 5.72 17.97 6.63
C GLY A 90 6.98 17.62 7.45
N TRP A 91 7.33 16.32 7.60
CA TRP A 91 8.50 15.95 8.39
C TRP A 91 9.38 14.85 7.79
N GLY A 92 8.97 14.23 6.71
CA GLY A 92 9.75 13.18 6.04
C GLY A 92 9.34 12.99 4.59
N GLU A 93 9.98 12.04 3.94
CA GLU A 93 9.70 11.70 2.55
C GLU A 93 9.82 10.19 2.29
N VAL A 94 9.21 9.73 1.21
CA VAL A 94 9.27 8.34 0.76
C VAL A 94 9.92 8.29 -0.62
N VAL A 95 10.82 7.34 -0.80
CA VAL A 95 11.37 6.96 -2.10
C VAL A 95 10.90 5.52 -2.38
N ALA A 96 10.18 5.33 -3.48
CA ALA A 96 9.60 4.05 -3.83
C ALA A 96 10.20 3.52 -5.15
N PHE A 97 10.45 2.21 -5.17
CA PHE A 97 10.97 1.51 -6.35
C PHE A 97 10.05 0.36 -6.77
#